data_44f0435f41fdb09fa3be7e83a7d9530a
#
_entry.id   44f0435f41fdb09fa3be7e83a7d9530a
#
_cell.length_a   1.000
_cell.length_b   1.000
_cell.length_c   1.000
_cell.angle_alpha   90.00
_cell.angle_beta   90.00
_cell.angle_gamma   90.00
#
_symmetry.space_group_name_H-M   'P 1'
#
loop_
_entity.id
_entity.type
_entity.pdbx_description
1 polymer ?
#
loop_
_entity_poly.entity_id
_entity_poly.type
_entity_poly.pdbx_seq_one_letter_code
_entity_poly.pdbx_strand_id
1 'polypeptide(L)'
;MLIREHHENREEWLAARKAGIGASEAAAVIGKSSFMSNMELWRLKTGMAEKKDMTGNSAVEYGNRLEPAMRVMFEACYPEYKLDYHPFDILYQDDCPFIRATLDGELTEIVTGKRGILEIKTAMTSNKMQWERWKDGVPQGYCCQCLHQMIATGWDFVILYAKLTKMDGDCEIRKYQFEREACLEDMEWLKQKSARFWEENVVKGIQPSAILPEL
;
A
#
# COMPACT_ATOMS: atom_id res chain seq x y z
N MET A 1 -14.54 5.78 13.48
CA MET A 1 -15.10 4.40 13.32
C MET A 1 -14.61 3.84 11.99
N LEU A 2 -14.25 2.53 11.92
CA LEU A 2 -13.84 1.89 10.66
C LEU A 2 -15.04 1.71 9.73
N ILE A 3 -14.93 2.18 8.51
CA ILE A 3 -15.90 2.02 7.42
C ILE A 3 -15.34 1.00 6.43
N ARG A 4 -16.19 0.09 6.00
CA ARG A 4 -15.92 -0.86 4.91
C ARG A 4 -16.91 -0.57 3.77
N GLU A 5 -16.38 -0.19 2.64
CA GLU A 5 -17.14 0.10 1.42
C GLU A 5 -16.88 -1.04 0.43
N HIS A 6 -17.92 -1.85 0.15
CA HIS A 6 -17.84 -2.97 -0.79
C HIS A 6 -18.32 -2.55 -2.17
N HIS A 7 -17.66 -3.05 -3.21
CA HIS A 7 -18.03 -2.81 -4.61
C HIS A 7 -18.22 -4.13 -5.34
N GLU A 8 -19.21 -4.19 -6.22
CA GLU A 8 -19.61 -5.41 -6.94
C GLU A 8 -18.57 -5.85 -7.99
N ASN A 9 -17.78 -4.89 -8.50
CA ASN A 9 -16.85 -5.15 -9.59
C ASN A 9 -15.65 -4.19 -9.56
N ARG A 10 -14.67 -4.52 -10.40
CA ARG A 10 -13.41 -3.76 -10.49
C ARG A 10 -13.62 -2.32 -10.97
N GLU A 11 -14.59 -2.06 -11.81
CA GLU A 11 -14.82 -0.71 -12.39
C GLU A 11 -15.33 0.25 -11.32
N GLU A 12 -16.34 -0.15 -10.57
CA GLU A 12 -16.88 0.60 -9.44
C GLU A 12 -15.82 0.85 -8.36
N TRP A 13 -15.06 -0.19 -8.02
CA TRP A 13 -13.96 -0.09 -7.08
C TRP A 13 -12.87 0.90 -7.55
N LEU A 14 -12.48 0.89 -8.84
CA LEU A 14 -11.53 1.86 -9.38
C LEU A 14 -12.06 3.28 -9.34
N ALA A 15 -13.36 3.49 -9.58
CA ALA A 15 -14.00 4.78 -9.48
C ALA A 15 -14.00 5.30 -8.03
N ALA A 16 -14.38 4.45 -7.07
CA ALA A 16 -14.41 4.79 -5.65
C ALA A 16 -13.03 5.13 -5.08
N ARG A 17 -11.97 4.50 -5.56
CA ARG A 17 -10.58 4.81 -5.16
C ARG A 17 -10.15 6.25 -5.47
N LYS A 18 -10.82 6.95 -6.38
CA LYS A 18 -10.52 8.35 -6.70
C LYS A 18 -10.90 9.30 -5.55
N ALA A 19 -11.80 8.90 -4.67
CA ALA A 19 -12.29 9.71 -3.56
C ALA A 19 -11.32 9.84 -2.38
N GLY A 20 -10.08 9.36 -2.51
CA GLY A 20 -9.05 9.48 -1.48
C GLY A 20 -7.67 9.07 -1.99
N ILE A 21 -6.70 9.09 -1.10
CA ILE A 21 -5.34 8.62 -1.32
C ILE A 21 -5.31 7.13 -1.01
N GLY A 22 -4.96 6.29 -1.99
CA GLY A 22 -4.76 4.87 -1.78
C GLY A 22 -3.40 4.56 -1.14
N ALA A 23 -3.28 3.41 -0.47
CA ALA A 23 -2.07 3.05 0.25
C ALA A 23 -0.81 3.02 -0.65
N SER A 24 -0.91 2.52 -1.87
CA SER A 24 0.19 2.54 -2.85
C SER A 24 0.56 3.94 -3.38
N GLU A 25 -0.27 4.95 -3.10
CA GLU A 25 -0.06 6.35 -3.51
C GLU A 25 0.53 7.19 -2.37
N ALA A 26 0.49 6.70 -1.12
CA ALA A 26 0.91 7.44 0.06
C ALA A 26 2.36 7.96 -0.02
N ALA A 27 3.26 7.14 -0.54
CA ALA A 27 4.66 7.53 -0.72
C ALA A 27 4.85 8.70 -1.70
N ALA A 28 3.94 8.88 -2.66
CA ALA A 28 4.00 10.00 -3.60
C ALA A 28 3.72 11.34 -2.91
N VAL A 29 2.85 11.36 -1.90
CA VAL A 29 2.53 12.57 -1.13
C VAL A 29 3.78 13.21 -0.51
N ILE A 30 4.73 12.37 -0.11
CA ILE A 30 5.96 12.78 0.60
C ILE A 30 7.23 12.65 -0.25
N GLY A 31 7.09 12.39 -1.57
CA GLY A 31 8.22 12.29 -2.49
C GLY A 31 9.07 11.02 -2.34
N LYS A 32 8.55 9.97 -1.70
CA LYS A 32 9.27 8.70 -1.48
C LYS A 32 8.81 7.56 -2.41
N SER A 33 7.95 7.87 -3.39
CA SER A 33 7.53 6.91 -4.40
C SER A 33 8.52 6.88 -5.57
N SER A 34 8.94 5.68 -5.98
CA SER A 34 9.71 5.45 -7.20
C SER A 34 8.86 5.38 -8.47
N PHE A 35 7.53 5.42 -8.33
CA PHE A 35 6.60 5.21 -9.45
C PHE A 35 5.81 6.46 -9.83
N MET A 36 5.68 7.42 -8.93
CA MET A 36 4.83 8.59 -9.11
C MET A 36 5.31 9.75 -8.24
N SER A 37 5.34 10.94 -8.80
CA SER A 37 5.59 12.18 -8.04
C SER A 37 4.31 12.68 -7.36
N ASN A 38 4.45 13.59 -6.39
CA ASN A 38 3.31 14.26 -5.76
C ASN A 38 2.50 15.10 -6.78
N MET A 39 3.15 15.64 -7.80
CA MET A 39 2.52 16.39 -8.89
C MET A 39 1.65 15.50 -9.77
N GLU A 40 2.13 14.31 -10.13
CA GLU A 40 1.36 13.33 -10.88
C GLU A 40 0.16 12.83 -10.08
N LEU A 41 0.35 12.54 -8.79
CA LEU A 41 -0.76 12.16 -7.90
C LEU A 41 -1.82 13.26 -7.84
N TRP A 42 -1.42 14.52 -7.68
CA TRP A 42 -2.34 15.65 -7.67
C TRP A 42 -3.17 15.74 -8.96
N ARG A 43 -2.52 15.65 -10.12
CA ARG A 43 -3.23 15.67 -11.41
C ARG A 43 -4.25 14.53 -11.55
N LEU A 44 -3.90 13.33 -11.05
CA LEU A 44 -4.83 12.20 -11.04
C LEU A 44 -6.03 12.43 -10.12
N LYS A 45 -5.79 12.97 -8.90
CA LYS A 45 -6.86 13.20 -7.93
C LYS A 45 -7.77 14.38 -8.29
N THR A 46 -7.25 15.36 -9.02
CA THR A 46 -8.05 16.51 -9.52
C THR A 46 -8.70 16.26 -10.88
N GLY A 47 -8.50 15.08 -11.48
CA GLY A 47 -9.06 14.75 -12.80
C GLY A 47 -8.35 15.44 -13.98
N MET A 48 -7.22 16.09 -13.76
CA MET A 48 -6.40 16.71 -14.83
C MET A 48 -5.57 15.69 -15.61
N ALA A 49 -5.45 14.48 -15.10
CA ALA A 49 -4.83 13.36 -15.79
C ALA A 49 -5.58 12.07 -15.49
N GLU A 50 -5.52 11.13 -16.40
CA GLU A 50 -6.00 9.78 -16.17
C GLU A 50 -4.85 8.87 -15.75
N LYS A 51 -5.19 7.85 -14.95
CA LYS A 51 -4.20 6.83 -14.56
C LYS A 51 -3.75 6.09 -15.83
N LYS A 52 -2.44 6.00 -16.02
CA LYS A 52 -1.88 5.25 -17.13
C LYS A 52 -2.41 3.82 -17.12
N ASP A 53 -2.90 3.37 -18.29
CA ASP A 53 -3.28 1.98 -18.45
C ASP A 53 -2.02 1.10 -18.31
N MET A 54 -2.09 0.15 -17.39
CA MET A 54 -1.01 -0.79 -17.10
C MET A 54 -1.26 -2.16 -17.74
N THR A 55 -2.28 -2.27 -18.60
CA THR A 55 -2.53 -3.49 -19.40
C THR A 55 -1.30 -3.80 -20.26
N GLY A 56 -0.86 -5.05 -20.25
CA GLY A 56 0.36 -5.45 -20.93
C GLY A 56 1.67 -5.15 -20.17
N ASN A 57 1.60 -4.55 -18.98
CA ASN A 57 2.78 -4.45 -18.12
C ASN A 57 3.06 -5.80 -17.45
N SER A 58 4.09 -6.49 -17.93
CA SER A 58 4.44 -7.85 -17.50
C SER A 58 4.68 -7.98 -15.98
N ALA A 59 5.23 -6.95 -15.34
CA ALA A 59 5.48 -6.97 -13.90
C ALA A 59 4.17 -6.88 -13.09
N VAL A 60 3.23 -6.03 -13.55
CA VAL A 60 1.90 -5.90 -12.92
C VAL A 60 1.08 -7.18 -13.12
N GLU A 61 1.06 -7.71 -14.33
CA GLU A 61 0.36 -8.97 -14.65
C GLU A 61 0.94 -10.16 -13.87
N TYR A 62 2.26 -10.22 -13.75
CA TYR A 62 2.93 -11.23 -12.93
C TYR A 62 2.53 -11.12 -11.46
N GLY A 63 2.53 -9.92 -10.89
CA GLY A 63 2.13 -9.66 -9.51
C GLY A 63 0.68 -10.10 -9.26
N ASN A 64 -0.26 -9.65 -10.09
CA ASN A 64 -1.68 -9.99 -9.97
C ASN A 64 -1.93 -11.49 -10.05
N ARG A 65 -1.21 -12.20 -10.92
CA ARG A 65 -1.34 -13.65 -11.08
C ARG A 65 -0.77 -14.43 -9.88
N LEU A 66 0.29 -13.89 -9.26
CA LEU A 66 0.98 -14.59 -8.18
C LEU A 66 0.34 -14.35 -6.80
N GLU A 67 -0.32 -13.23 -6.62
CA GLU A 67 -0.92 -12.81 -5.34
C GLU A 67 -1.83 -13.88 -4.69
N PRO A 68 -2.77 -14.54 -5.41
CA PRO A 68 -3.56 -15.62 -4.82
C PRO A 68 -2.73 -16.80 -4.31
N ALA A 69 -1.69 -17.19 -5.06
CA ALA A 69 -0.80 -18.28 -4.65
C ALA A 69 0.03 -17.89 -3.42
N MET A 70 0.44 -16.65 -3.30
CA MET A 70 1.17 -16.14 -2.13
C MET A 70 0.28 -16.08 -0.89
N ARG A 71 -1.03 -15.80 -1.01
CA ARG A 71 -1.98 -15.93 0.11
C ARG A 71 -2.04 -17.37 0.63
N VAL A 72 -2.24 -18.34 -0.26
CA VAL A 72 -2.28 -19.77 0.12
C VAL A 72 -0.97 -20.21 0.78
N MET A 73 0.16 -19.76 0.25
CA MET A 73 1.46 -20.09 0.83
C MET A 73 1.65 -19.42 2.21
N PHE A 74 1.18 -18.19 2.39
CA PHE A 74 1.22 -17.53 3.68
C PHE A 74 0.43 -18.30 4.72
N GLU A 75 -0.80 -18.70 4.44
CA GLU A 75 -1.63 -19.51 5.35
C GLU A 75 -0.95 -20.84 5.73
N ALA A 76 -0.35 -21.52 4.76
CA ALA A 76 0.37 -22.77 5.00
C ALA A 76 1.61 -22.60 5.88
N CYS A 77 2.33 -21.46 5.75
CA CYS A 77 3.56 -21.19 6.50
C CYS A 77 3.32 -20.56 7.88
N TYR A 78 2.18 -19.90 8.08
CA TYR A 78 1.89 -19.10 9.28
C TYR A 78 0.50 -19.43 9.83
N PRO A 79 0.28 -20.66 10.34
CA PRO A 79 -1.02 -21.13 10.82
C PRO A 79 -1.51 -20.41 12.08
N GLU A 80 -0.66 -19.60 12.72
CA GLU A 80 -1.02 -18.72 13.84
C GLU A 80 -1.93 -17.55 13.43
N TYR A 81 -2.08 -17.29 12.13
CA TYR A 81 -2.96 -16.25 11.60
C TYR A 81 -4.13 -16.88 10.84
N LYS A 82 -5.35 -16.43 11.12
CA LYS A 82 -6.47 -16.60 10.23
C LYS A 82 -6.37 -15.52 9.14
N LEU A 83 -6.49 -15.90 7.86
CA LEU A 83 -6.48 -14.99 6.73
C LEU A 83 -7.86 -14.95 6.07
N ASP A 84 -8.41 -13.75 5.91
CA ASP A 84 -9.62 -13.49 5.14
C ASP A 84 -9.28 -12.55 3.98
N TYR A 85 -9.90 -12.73 2.81
CA TYR A 85 -9.71 -11.87 1.64
C TYR A 85 -11.04 -11.37 1.10
N HIS A 86 -11.17 -10.07 0.96
CA HIS A 86 -12.36 -9.38 0.48
C HIS A 86 -12.01 -8.55 -0.75
N PRO A 87 -12.22 -9.08 -1.97
CA PRO A 87 -11.95 -8.35 -3.19
C PRO A 87 -12.85 -7.12 -3.30
N PHE A 88 -12.32 -6.04 -3.84
CA PHE A 88 -13.03 -4.78 -4.10
C PHE A 88 -13.53 -4.02 -2.87
N ASP A 89 -13.09 -4.40 -1.68
CA ASP A 89 -13.34 -3.61 -0.47
C ASP A 89 -12.39 -2.42 -0.37
N ILE A 90 -12.91 -1.31 0.11
CA ILE A 90 -12.14 -0.13 0.51
C ILE A 90 -12.41 0.14 1.98
N LEU A 91 -11.33 0.25 2.77
CA LEU A 91 -11.40 0.53 4.18
C LEU A 91 -10.87 1.94 4.48
N TYR A 92 -11.52 2.63 5.40
CA TYR A 92 -11.08 3.95 5.89
C TYR A 92 -11.73 4.28 7.24
N GLN A 93 -11.15 5.24 7.95
CA GLN A 93 -11.76 5.80 9.16
C GLN A 93 -12.71 6.94 8.79
N ASP A 94 -13.87 7.02 9.48
CA ASP A 94 -14.89 8.06 9.26
C ASP A 94 -14.39 9.48 9.51
N ASP A 95 -13.43 9.66 10.43
CA ASP A 95 -12.77 10.92 10.72
C ASP A 95 -11.71 11.30 9.67
N CYS A 96 -11.34 10.37 8.78
CA CYS A 96 -10.27 10.55 7.79
C CYS A 96 -10.58 9.82 6.46
N PRO A 97 -11.74 10.11 5.81
CA PRO A 97 -12.27 9.31 4.70
C PRO A 97 -11.42 9.37 3.42
N PHE A 98 -10.48 10.30 3.36
CA PHE A 98 -9.53 10.43 2.24
C PHE A 98 -8.30 9.51 2.37
N ILE A 99 -8.06 8.88 3.51
CA ILE A 99 -7.02 7.84 3.69
C ILE A 99 -7.69 6.48 3.48
N ARG A 100 -7.50 5.90 2.29
CA ARG A 100 -8.20 4.70 1.85
C ARG A 100 -7.24 3.56 1.60
N ALA A 101 -7.64 2.35 2.00
CA ALA A 101 -6.87 1.14 1.78
C ALA A 101 -7.71 0.04 1.15
N THR A 102 -7.11 -0.70 0.24
CA THR A 102 -7.52 -2.05 -0.18
C THR A 102 -6.43 -2.99 0.27
N LEU A 103 -6.80 -4.17 0.72
CA LEU A 103 -5.88 -5.10 1.37
C LEU A 103 -5.72 -6.36 0.53
N ASP A 104 -4.50 -6.88 0.48
CA ASP A 104 -4.23 -8.18 -0.14
C ASP A 104 -4.66 -9.33 0.76
N GLY A 105 -4.86 -9.07 2.06
CA GLY A 105 -5.45 -9.97 3.03
C GLY A 105 -5.65 -9.30 4.39
N GLU A 106 -6.63 -9.80 5.12
CA GLU A 106 -6.93 -9.43 6.50
C GLU A 106 -6.47 -10.54 7.42
N LEU A 107 -5.68 -10.20 8.43
CA LEU A 107 -5.16 -11.16 9.38
C LEU A 107 -5.86 -11.01 10.73
N THR A 108 -6.09 -12.15 11.37
CA THR A 108 -6.42 -12.20 12.79
C THR A 108 -5.45 -13.16 13.47
N GLU A 109 -4.65 -12.67 14.39
CA GLU A 109 -3.78 -13.52 15.20
C GLU A 109 -4.66 -14.37 16.14
N ILE A 110 -4.58 -15.70 16.01
CA ILE A 110 -5.55 -16.62 16.63
C ILE A 110 -5.50 -16.55 18.15
N VAL A 111 -4.33 -16.40 18.73
CA VAL A 111 -4.13 -16.44 20.19
C VAL A 111 -4.57 -15.13 20.84
N THR A 112 -4.22 -13.99 20.27
CA THR A 112 -4.45 -12.66 20.88
C THR A 112 -5.70 -11.98 20.40
N GLY A 113 -6.23 -12.39 19.22
CA GLY A 113 -7.32 -11.70 18.53
C GLY A 113 -6.92 -10.38 17.89
N LYS A 114 -5.64 -10.00 17.89
CA LYS A 114 -5.14 -8.81 17.22
C LYS A 114 -5.45 -8.85 15.73
N ARG A 115 -5.87 -7.70 15.20
CA ARG A 115 -6.17 -7.55 13.77
C ARG A 115 -4.95 -7.01 13.03
N GLY A 116 -4.66 -7.61 11.90
CA GLY A 116 -3.53 -7.23 11.06
C GLY A 116 -3.86 -7.22 9.57
N ILE A 117 -2.88 -6.81 8.80
CA ILE A 117 -2.97 -6.69 7.35
C ILE A 117 -1.89 -7.58 6.74
N LEU A 118 -2.24 -8.32 5.70
CA LEU A 118 -1.27 -8.93 4.79
C LEU A 118 -1.13 -8.01 3.57
N GLU A 119 0.07 -7.52 3.35
CA GLU A 119 0.47 -6.83 2.12
C GLU A 119 1.43 -7.71 1.34
N ILE A 120 1.10 -8.01 0.09
CA ILE A 120 1.88 -8.90 -0.77
C ILE A 120 2.66 -8.08 -1.80
N LYS A 121 3.95 -8.37 -1.93
CA LYS A 121 4.80 -7.75 -2.95
C LYS A 121 5.56 -8.77 -3.75
N THR A 122 5.60 -8.51 -5.06
CA THR A 122 6.52 -9.18 -5.98
C THR A 122 7.49 -8.12 -6.50
N ALA A 123 8.76 -8.25 -6.23
CA ALA A 123 9.77 -7.31 -6.68
C ALA A 123 10.89 -8.04 -7.43
N MET A 124 11.20 -7.55 -8.62
CA MET A 124 12.38 -7.95 -9.35
C MET A 124 13.52 -6.98 -9.04
N THR A 125 14.62 -7.50 -8.53
CA THR A 125 15.80 -6.72 -8.20
C THR A 125 16.79 -6.83 -9.36
N SER A 126 16.91 -5.75 -10.14
CA SER A 126 17.74 -5.72 -11.35
C SER A 126 19.22 -5.44 -11.08
N ASN A 127 19.57 -5.08 -9.86
CA ASN A 127 20.95 -4.82 -9.46
C ASN A 127 21.15 -5.03 -7.96
N LYS A 128 22.46 -5.07 -7.55
CA LYS A 128 22.85 -5.29 -6.16
C LYS A 128 22.30 -4.21 -5.22
N MET A 129 22.24 -2.95 -5.64
CA MET A 129 21.76 -1.86 -4.79
C MET A 129 20.25 -2.02 -4.46
N GLN A 130 19.43 -2.45 -5.41
CA GLN A 130 18.03 -2.74 -5.15
C GLN A 130 17.86 -3.92 -4.19
N TRP A 131 18.71 -4.95 -4.33
CA TRP A 131 18.73 -6.08 -3.40
C TRP A 131 19.12 -5.67 -1.98
N GLU A 132 20.17 -4.86 -1.84
CA GLU A 132 20.64 -4.37 -0.52
C GLU A 132 19.56 -3.55 0.20
N ARG A 133 18.74 -2.77 -0.52
CA ARG A 133 17.61 -2.04 0.09
C ARG A 133 16.62 -2.95 0.83
N TRP A 134 16.51 -4.20 0.38
CA TRP A 134 15.67 -5.19 1.05
C TRP A 134 16.40 -5.96 2.15
N LYS A 135 17.74 -5.97 2.13
CA LYS A 135 18.54 -6.66 3.13
C LYS A 135 18.53 -5.92 4.48
N ASP A 136 18.65 -4.61 4.42
CA ASP A 136 18.74 -3.75 5.61
C ASP A 136 17.36 -3.26 6.09
N GLY A 137 16.28 -3.70 5.45
CA GLY A 137 14.92 -3.33 5.81
C GLY A 137 13.96 -3.38 4.63
N VAL A 138 12.93 -2.55 4.68
CA VAL A 138 11.92 -2.41 3.63
C VAL A 138 12.10 -1.07 2.92
N PRO A 139 12.07 -1.02 1.56
CA PRO A 139 12.13 0.24 0.84
C PRO A 139 11.05 1.22 1.30
N GLN A 140 11.41 2.49 1.48
CA GLN A 140 10.56 3.53 2.10
C GLN A 140 9.16 3.62 1.49
N GLY A 141 9.03 3.46 0.16
CA GLY A 141 7.72 3.48 -0.49
C GLY A 141 6.76 2.39 0.02
N TYR A 142 7.27 1.21 0.31
CA TYR A 142 6.47 0.10 0.87
C TYR A 142 6.23 0.30 2.37
N CYS A 143 7.18 0.87 3.12
CA CYS A 143 6.93 1.29 4.51
C CYS A 143 5.75 2.27 4.56
N CYS A 144 5.76 3.32 3.72
CA CYS A 144 4.66 4.28 3.65
C CYS A 144 3.32 3.62 3.33
N GLN A 145 3.31 2.62 2.44
CA GLN A 145 2.11 1.86 2.11
C GLN A 145 1.57 1.12 3.34
N CYS A 146 2.44 0.40 4.07
CA CYS A 146 2.07 -0.32 5.30
C CYS A 146 1.53 0.62 6.38
N LEU A 147 2.21 1.75 6.62
CA LEU A 147 1.75 2.76 7.57
C LEU A 147 0.38 3.33 7.19
N HIS A 148 0.19 3.66 5.92
CA HIS A 148 -1.08 4.17 5.41
C HIS A 148 -2.23 3.18 5.60
N GLN A 149 -1.99 1.88 5.37
CA GLN A 149 -2.98 0.83 5.63
C GLN A 149 -3.35 0.74 7.11
N MET A 150 -2.37 0.83 8.02
CA MET A 150 -2.63 0.88 9.46
C MET A 150 -3.40 2.13 9.87
N ILE A 151 -3.15 3.29 9.25
CA ILE A 151 -3.94 4.51 9.49
C ILE A 151 -5.39 4.30 9.05
N ALA A 152 -5.58 3.78 7.83
CA ALA A 152 -6.90 3.56 7.24
C ALA A 152 -7.75 2.54 8.03
N THR A 153 -7.13 1.49 8.53
CA THR A 153 -7.85 0.41 9.23
C THR A 153 -7.96 0.60 10.74
N GLY A 154 -6.98 1.24 11.34
CA GLY A 154 -6.85 1.30 12.80
C GLY A 154 -6.32 -0.02 13.40
N TRP A 155 -5.92 -1.01 12.60
CA TRP A 155 -5.50 -2.33 13.06
C TRP A 155 -4.10 -2.34 13.64
N ASP A 156 -3.75 -3.44 14.33
CA ASP A 156 -2.62 -3.54 15.24
C ASP A 156 -1.27 -3.71 14.54
N PHE A 157 -1.24 -4.38 13.37
CA PHE A 157 0.00 -4.67 12.65
C PHE A 157 -0.19 -4.83 11.14
N VAL A 158 0.93 -4.77 10.40
CA VAL A 158 1.01 -5.16 8.98
C VAL A 158 2.13 -6.17 8.82
N ILE A 159 1.85 -7.25 8.09
CA ILE A 159 2.87 -8.16 7.57
C ILE A 159 3.06 -7.88 6.09
N LEU A 160 4.23 -7.39 5.72
CA LEU A 160 4.67 -7.31 4.34
C LEU A 160 5.33 -8.62 3.93
N TYR A 161 4.68 -9.35 3.02
CA TYR A 161 5.11 -10.65 2.51
C TYR A 161 5.64 -10.50 1.10
N ALA A 162 6.96 -10.43 0.94
CA ALA A 162 7.61 -10.03 -0.29
C ALA A 162 8.33 -11.19 -0.96
N LYS A 163 7.94 -11.50 -2.22
CA LYS A 163 8.73 -12.37 -3.11
C LYS A 163 9.72 -11.51 -3.88
N LEU A 164 11.00 -11.70 -3.61
CA LEU A 164 12.10 -11.01 -4.26
C LEU A 164 12.74 -11.95 -5.28
N THR A 165 12.86 -11.49 -6.52
CA THR A 165 13.47 -12.27 -7.61
C THR A 165 14.68 -11.52 -8.14
N LYS A 166 15.83 -12.18 -8.22
CA LYS A 166 17.04 -11.66 -8.83
C LYS A 166 17.03 -11.86 -10.35
N MET A 167 17.96 -11.21 -11.06
CA MET A 167 18.07 -11.33 -12.52
C MET A 167 18.46 -12.75 -12.98
N ASP A 168 19.17 -13.51 -12.16
CA ASP A 168 19.54 -14.90 -12.42
C ASP A 168 18.38 -15.89 -12.22
N GLY A 169 17.23 -15.40 -11.77
CA GLY A 169 16.04 -16.20 -11.51
C GLY A 169 15.93 -16.70 -10.07
N ASP A 170 16.98 -16.58 -9.27
CA ASP A 170 16.89 -16.90 -7.85
C ASP A 170 15.83 -16.06 -7.18
N CYS A 171 15.04 -16.67 -6.29
CA CYS A 171 14.03 -15.95 -5.55
C CYS A 171 14.03 -16.35 -4.07
N GLU A 172 13.67 -15.40 -3.23
CA GLU A 172 13.40 -15.64 -1.82
C GLU A 172 12.13 -14.93 -1.39
N ILE A 173 11.52 -15.44 -0.33
CA ILE A 173 10.38 -14.79 0.30
C ILE A 173 10.83 -14.25 1.63
N ARG A 174 10.49 -12.99 1.87
CA ARG A 174 10.76 -12.30 3.12
C ARG A 174 9.47 -11.85 3.78
N LYS A 175 9.42 -11.97 5.09
CA LYS A 175 8.34 -11.47 5.96
C LYS A 175 8.90 -10.34 6.80
N TYR A 176 8.26 -9.17 6.72
CA TYR A 176 8.53 -8.02 7.59
C TYR A 176 7.25 -7.69 8.33
N GLN A 177 7.35 -7.41 9.61
CA GLN A 177 6.21 -7.04 10.44
C GLN A 177 6.39 -5.65 11.01
N PHE A 178 5.34 -4.84 10.90
CA PHE A 178 5.25 -3.50 11.44
C PHE A 178 4.17 -3.53 12.52
N GLU A 179 4.57 -3.25 13.75
CA GLU A 179 3.64 -3.10 14.87
C GLU A 179 3.16 -1.66 14.93
N ARG A 180 1.85 -1.45 15.07
CA ARG A 180 1.27 -0.11 15.17
C ARG A 180 1.90 0.71 16.26
N GLU A 181 2.10 0.13 17.46
CA GLU A 181 2.66 0.82 18.62
C GLU A 181 4.09 1.35 18.38
N ALA A 182 4.86 0.64 17.56
CA ALA A 182 6.22 1.06 17.20
C ALA A 182 6.26 2.14 16.10
N CYS A 183 5.14 2.37 15.41
CA CYS A 183 5.06 3.26 14.24
C CYS A 183 4.18 4.50 14.47
N LEU A 184 3.78 4.79 15.70
CA LEU A 184 2.80 5.85 15.98
C LEU A 184 3.23 7.23 15.49
N GLU A 185 4.48 7.62 15.71
CA GLU A 185 5.02 8.92 15.27
C GLU A 185 5.03 9.05 13.74
N ASP A 186 5.52 8.01 13.06
CA ASP A 186 5.57 7.98 11.59
C ASP A 186 4.16 8.00 10.97
N MET A 187 3.22 7.25 11.57
CA MET A 187 1.82 7.24 11.13
C MET A 187 1.17 8.60 11.31
N GLU A 188 1.35 9.25 12.46
CA GLU A 188 0.79 10.58 12.71
C GLU A 188 1.38 11.59 11.72
N TRP A 189 2.69 11.58 11.50
CA TRP A 189 3.35 12.42 10.52
C TRP A 189 2.81 12.19 9.10
N LEU A 190 2.67 10.93 8.67
CA LEU A 190 2.14 10.59 7.36
C LEU A 190 0.66 11.00 7.21
N LYS A 191 -0.15 10.82 8.26
CA LYS A 191 -1.55 11.27 8.32
C LYS A 191 -1.65 12.76 8.11
N GLN A 192 -0.84 13.56 8.82
CA GLN A 192 -0.80 15.02 8.68
C GLN A 192 -0.38 15.46 7.27
N LYS A 193 0.65 14.84 6.69
CA LYS A 193 1.08 15.14 5.32
C LYS A 193 0.00 14.80 4.30
N SER A 194 -0.67 13.68 4.47
CA SER A 194 -1.78 13.23 3.61
C SER A 194 -2.99 14.16 3.74
N ALA A 195 -3.35 14.57 4.95
CA ALA A 195 -4.43 15.51 5.21
C ALA A 195 -4.16 16.87 4.53
N ARG A 196 -2.97 17.42 4.76
CA ARG A 196 -2.57 18.67 4.12
C ARG A 196 -2.61 18.60 2.60
N PHE A 197 -2.05 17.52 2.01
CA PHE A 197 -2.08 17.32 0.57
C PHE A 197 -3.52 17.22 0.04
N TRP A 198 -4.38 16.48 0.74
CA TRP A 198 -5.77 16.32 0.32
C TRP A 198 -6.54 17.63 0.40
N GLU A 199 -6.51 18.30 1.55
CA GLU A 199 -7.29 19.53 1.80
C GLU A 199 -6.80 20.72 0.98
N GLU A 200 -5.49 20.97 0.95
CA GLU A 200 -4.93 22.16 0.30
C GLU A 200 -4.77 21.96 -1.21
N ASN A 201 -4.30 20.78 -1.62
CA ASN A 201 -3.98 20.58 -3.03
C ASN A 201 -5.15 19.96 -3.81
N VAL A 202 -5.76 18.89 -3.30
CA VAL A 202 -6.81 18.19 -4.05
C VAL A 202 -8.14 18.94 -3.94
N VAL A 203 -8.63 19.19 -2.72
CA VAL A 203 -9.95 19.81 -2.51
C VAL A 203 -9.98 21.27 -2.97
N LYS A 204 -8.97 22.07 -2.62
CA LYS A 204 -8.88 23.48 -3.05
C LYS A 204 -8.34 23.63 -4.47
N GLY A 205 -7.87 22.58 -5.12
CA GLY A 205 -7.31 22.62 -6.47
C GLY A 205 -5.96 23.36 -6.59
N ILE A 206 -5.26 23.59 -5.46
CA ILE A 206 -3.98 24.30 -5.46
C ILE A 206 -2.86 23.33 -5.82
N GLN A 207 -2.13 23.63 -6.89
CA GLN A 207 -1.00 22.81 -7.32
C GLN A 207 0.06 22.73 -6.21
N PRO A 208 0.48 21.51 -5.80
CA PRO A 208 1.55 21.35 -4.82
C PRO A 208 2.91 21.78 -5.40
N SER A 209 3.82 22.20 -4.52
CA SER A 209 5.24 22.31 -4.90
C SER A 209 5.80 20.93 -5.21
N ALA A 210 6.61 20.83 -6.27
CA ALA A 210 7.28 19.57 -6.61
C ALA A 210 8.23 19.16 -5.49
N ILE A 211 8.11 17.93 -5.03
CA ILE A 211 9.08 17.31 -4.14
C ILE A 211 10.05 16.55 -5.04
N LEU A 212 11.32 16.99 -5.06
CA LEU A 212 12.35 16.31 -5.81
C LEU A 212 12.75 15.03 -5.08
N PRO A 213 12.98 13.92 -5.82
CA PRO A 213 13.52 12.71 -5.21
C PRO A 213 14.89 12.99 -4.58
N GLU A 214 15.15 12.38 -3.44
CA GLU A 214 16.50 12.37 -2.88
C GLU A 214 17.42 11.62 -3.85
N LEU A 215 18.52 12.26 -4.24
CA LEU A 215 19.54 11.72 -5.15
C LEU A 215 20.37 10.63 -4.48
#